data_9fc775a8fa446e8de7f90c3fdbbe0d67
#
_entry.id   9fc775a8fa446e8de7f90c3fdbbe0d67
#
_cell.length_a   1.000
_cell.length_b   1.000
_cell.length_c   1.000
_cell.angle_alpha   90.00
_cell.angle_beta   90.00
_cell.angle_gamma   90.00
#
_symmetry.space_group_name_H-M   'P 1'
#
loop_
_entity.id
_entity.type
_entity.pdbx_description
1 polymer ?
#
loop_
_entity_poly.entity_id
_entity_poly.type
_entity_poly.pdbx_seq_one_letter_code
_entity_poly.pdbx_strand_id
1 'polypeptide(L)'
;SEGRQIEIGQYRTCEEHIVSGMWGREKIHYVAPSPNHVESEMQKFIAWFDGDDTVGSVIRSAIAHFWFVSIHPFEDGNGRLARILSDMLLARGEKSELRFYNISSQINKDKKHYYDILERMQRSDGDITEWLVWYMMKLVDALDEAEAIVTTILNKSFFWQKASAVPMTERQTQMLNLFLDGYEAKITSKTWATLAK
;
A
#
# COMPACT_ATOMS: atom_id res chain seq x y z
N SER A 1 19.79 -20.69 14.93
CA SER A 1 19.53 -19.26 15.19
C SER A 1 18.48 -19.18 16.28
N GLU A 2 18.91 -18.85 17.48
CA GLU A 2 18.02 -18.51 18.59
C GLU A 2 17.22 -17.30 18.14
N GLY A 3 15.89 -17.44 18.07
CA GLY A 3 15.00 -16.37 17.65
C GLY A 3 15.11 -15.21 18.64
N ARG A 4 15.62 -14.07 18.17
CA ARG A 4 15.60 -12.82 18.94
C ARG A 4 14.14 -12.53 19.30
N GLN A 5 13.82 -12.46 20.59
CA GLN A 5 12.50 -12.04 21.04
C GLN A 5 12.34 -10.57 20.70
N ILE A 6 11.37 -10.26 19.84
CA ILE A 6 10.99 -8.89 19.51
C ILE A 6 10.20 -8.33 20.68
N GLU A 7 10.62 -7.19 21.23
CA GLU A 7 9.86 -6.49 22.27
C GLU A 7 8.64 -5.80 21.64
N ILE A 8 7.45 -6.25 22.05
CA ILE A 8 6.18 -5.75 21.51
C ILE A 8 5.75 -4.50 22.29
N GLY A 9 5.38 -3.44 21.55
CA GLY A 9 4.81 -2.22 22.13
C GLY A 9 5.84 -1.28 22.79
N GLN A 10 7.12 -1.51 22.55
CA GLN A 10 8.20 -0.65 23.03
C GLN A 10 9.03 -0.14 21.86
N TYR A 11 9.59 1.04 22.01
CA TYR A 11 10.58 1.55 21.06
C TYR A 11 11.86 0.70 21.11
N ARG A 12 12.52 0.57 19.96
CA ARG A 12 13.79 -0.16 19.88
C ARG A 12 14.86 0.47 20.79
N THR A 13 15.66 -0.38 21.37
CA THR A 13 16.80 0.00 22.21
C THR A 13 18.15 -0.18 21.50
N CYS A 14 18.14 -0.79 20.31
CA CYS A 14 19.35 -1.03 19.50
C CYS A 14 19.37 -0.13 18.28
N GLU A 15 20.58 0.09 17.74
CA GLU A 15 20.74 0.71 16.43
C GLU A 15 20.06 -0.15 15.36
N GLU A 16 19.38 0.51 14.40
CA GLU A 16 18.69 -0.15 13.34
C GLU A 16 19.21 0.33 11.98
N HIS A 17 19.58 -0.67 11.17
CA HIS A 17 20.04 -0.46 9.80
C HIS A 17 18.99 -1.01 8.85
N ILE A 18 18.47 -0.15 7.97
CA ILE A 18 17.57 -0.60 6.92
C ILE A 18 18.39 -1.24 5.82
N VAL A 19 18.25 -2.56 5.68
CA VAL A 19 19.09 -3.34 4.79
C VAL A 19 18.26 -4.08 3.74
N SER A 20 18.88 -4.41 2.60
CA SER A 20 18.38 -5.37 1.63
C SER A 20 19.50 -6.32 1.22
N GLY A 21 19.11 -7.49 0.69
CA GLY A 21 20.07 -8.51 0.26
C GLY A 21 19.95 -9.79 1.05
N MET A 22 20.82 -10.76 0.74
CA MET A 22 20.90 -12.02 1.48
C MET A 22 21.78 -11.85 2.72
N TRP A 23 21.50 -12.63 3.74
CA TRP A 23 22.29 -12.69 4.98
C TRP A 23 23.80 -12.79 4.66
N GLY A 24 24.58 -11.88 5.26
CA GLY A 24 26.03 -11.79 5.06
C GLY A 24 26.45 -11.05 3.79
N ARG A 25 25.50 -10.50 3.01
CA ARG A 25 25.73 -9.62 1.85
C ARG A 25 24.69 -8.50 1.81
N GLU A 26 24.32 -8.00 2.97
CA GLU A 26 23.34 -6.92 3.10
C GLU A 26 23.92 -5.60 2.59
N LYS A 27 23.12 -4.88 1.80
CA LYS A 27 23.36 -3.49 1.47
C LYS A 27 22.64 -2.62 2.49
N ILE A 28 23.37 -1.80 3.24
CA ILE A 28 22.78 -0.80 4.15
C ILE A 28 22.26 0.36 3.29
N HIS A 29 20.96 0.58 3.34
CA HIS A 29 20.28 1.69 2.65
C HIS A 29 20.28 2.95 3.53
N TYR A 30 19.97 2.78 4.80
CA TYR A 30 19.82 3.90 5.73
C TYR A 30 20.14 3.45 7.16
N VAL A 31 20.70 4.36 7.95
CA VAL A 31 20.90 4.19 9.39
C VAL A 31 19.90 5.06 10.12
N ALA A 32 18.96 4.44 10.82
CA ALA A 32 17.92 5.13 11.55
C ALA A 32 18.54 5.95 12.72
N PRO A 33 17.85 6.98 13.25
CA PRO A 33 18.31 7.74 14.39
C PRO A 33 18.73 6.85 15.57
N SER A 34 19.71 7.32 16.35
CA SER A 34 20.12 6.60 17.57
C SER A 34 18.90 6.29 18.47
N PRO A 35 18.88 5.13 19.14
CA PRO A 35 17.77 4.74 20.04
C PRO A 35 17.42 5.81 21.06
N ASN A 36 18.41 6.55 21.58
CA ASN A 36 18.19 7.62 22.54
C ASN A 36 17.39 8.82 22.00
N HIS A 37 17.24 8.93 20.69
CA HIS A 37 16.48 10.00 20.04
C HIS A 37 15.10 9.55 19.58
N VAL A 38 14.81 8.25 19.56
CA VAL A 38 13.55 7.70 19.02
C VAL A 38 12.34 8.28 19.73
N GLU A 39 12.36 8.33 21.06
CA GLU A 39 11.24 8.87 21.82
C GLU A 39 10.96 10.33 21.50
N SER A 40 12.00 11.17 21.46
CA SER A 40 11.86 12.60 21.14
C SER A 40 11.38 12.83 19.71
N GLU A 41 11.86 12.05 18.74
CA GLU A 41 11.42 12.12 17.35
C GLU A 41 9.96 11.66 17.20
N MET A 42 9.56 10.61 17.91
CA MET A 42 8.19 10.15 17.93
C MET A 42 7.24 11.16 18.57
N GLN A 43 7.64 11.85 19.63
CA GLN A 43 6.85 12.93 20.24
C GLN A 43 6.61 14.07 19.23
N LYS A 44 7.64 14.49 18.49
CA LYS A 44 7.50 15.50 17.42
C LYS A 44 6.57 15.00 16.30
N PHE A 45 6.75 13.75 15.87
CA PHE A 45 5.94 13.15 14.85
C PHE A 45 4.46 13.11 15.27
N ILE A 46 4.14 12.64 16.47
CA ILE A 46 2.78 12.54 16.99
C ILE A 46 2.15 13.93 17.09
N ALA A 47 2.86 14.91 17.66
CA ALA A 47 2.36 16.27 17.76
C ALA A 47 2.01 16.86 16.39
N TRP A 48 2.85 16.62 15.37
CA TRP A 48 2.58 17.04 14.00
C TRP A 48 1.42 16.24 13.37
N PHE A 49 1.36 14.92 13.61
CA PHE A 49 0.35 14.02 13.05
C PHE A 49 -1.06 14.35 13.57
N ASP A 50 -1.19 14.78 14.80
CA ASP A 50 -2.45 15.18 15.41
C ASP A 50 -2.78 16.67 15.24
N GLY A 51 -1.83 17.47 14.75
CA GLY A 51 -1.99 18.90 14.51
C GLY A 51 -2.89 19.21 13.30
N ASP A 52 -3.12 20.52 13.08
CA ASP A 52 -3.98 21.01 12.02
C ASP A 52 -3.47 20.70 10.61
N ASP A 53 -4.40 20.47 9.69
CA ASP A 53 -4.12 20.17 8.30
C ASP A 53 -3.93 21.44 7.47
N THR A 54 -2.69 21.96 7.45
CA THR A 54 -2.35 23.16 6.69
C THR A 54 -1.92 22.87 5.24
N VAL A 55 -1.57 21.63 4.90
CA VAL A 55 -1.01 21.24 3.58
C VAL A 55 -1.84 20.20 2.83
N GLY A 56 -2.97 19.80 3.37
CA GLY A 56 -3.86 18.80 2.79
C GLY A 56 -3.47 17.35 3.13
N SER A 57 -4.49 16.53 3.35
CA SER A 57 -4.37 15.14 3.84
C SER A 57 -3.51 14.24 2.95
N VAL A 58 -3.54 14.44 1.63
CA VAL A 58 -2.73 13.65 0.68
C VAL A 58 -1.24 13.90 0.89
N ILE A 59 -0.84 15.16 0.97
CA ILE A 59 0.58 15.52 1.21
C ILE A 59 0.99 15.06 2.61
N ARG A 60 0.15 15.28 3.61
CA ARG A 60 0.42 14.80 4.98
C ARG A 60 0.58 13.29 5.06
N SER A 61 -0.23 12.53 4.33
CA SER A 61 -0.10 11.07 4.30
C SER A 61 1.25 10.62 3.75
N ALA A 62 1.75 11.26 2.70
CA ALA A 62 3.05 11.00 2.13
C ALA A 62 4.19 11.37 3.10
N ILE A 63 4.10 12.55 3.75
CA ILE A 63 5.07 13.00 4.75
C ILE A 63 5.08 12.05 5.96
N ALA A 64 3.89 11.68 6.47
CA ALA A 64 3.78 10.77 7.61
C ALA A 64 4.46 9.42 7.33
N HIS A 65 4.22 8.87 6.15
CA HIS A 65 4.85 7.62 5.73
C HIS A 65 6.38 7.74 5.77
N PHE A 66 6.91 8.75 5.08
CA PHE A 66 8.34 8.97 4.96
C PHE A 66 9.00 9.22 6.32
N TRP A 67 8.42 10.11 7.11
CA TRP A 67 8.96 10.48 8.42
C TRP A 67 8.96 9.31 9.39
N PHE A 68 7.84 8.58 9.49
CA PHE A 68 7.74 7.41 10.36
C PHE A 68 8.73 6.30 9.98
N VAL A 69 8.86 6.00 8.68
CA VAL A 69 9.83 5.01 8.19
C VAL A 69 11.26 5.48 8.48
N SER A 70 11.53 6.78 8.44
CA SER A 70 12.87 7.33 8.72
C SER A 70 13.22 7.32 10.21
N ILE A 71 12.25 7.53 11.10
CA ILE A 71 12.46 7.33 12.55
C ILE A 71 12.72 5.85 12.85
N HIS A 72 11.99 4.95 12.19
CA HIS A 72 12.07 3.50 12.38
C HIS A 72 11.97 3.10 13.85
N PRO A 73 10.88 3.43 14.55
CA PRO A 73 10.86 3.40 16.01
C PRO A 73 10.81 1.99 16.63
N PHE A 74 10.46 0.97 15.88
CA PHE A 74 10.29 -0.41 16.37
C PHE A 74 11.28 -1.38 15.76
N GLU A 75 11.47 -2.54 16.37
CA GLU A 75 12.34 -3.60 15.83
C GLU A 75 11.73 -4.29 14.60
N ASP A 76 10.39 -4.33 14.45
CA ASP A 76 9.68 -4.83 13.28
C ASP A 76 8.36 -4.08 13.08
N GLY A 77 7.82 -4.18 11.87
CA GLY A 77 6.50 -3.65 11.54
C GLY A 77 6.46 -2.17 11.13
N ASN A 78 7.59 -1.47 11.11
CA ASN A 78 7.63 -0.03 10.80
C ASN A 78 6.99 0.29 9.44
N GLY A 79 7.28 -0.48 8.40
CA GLY A 79 6.66 -0.28 7.08
C GLY A 79 5.14 -0.54 7.07
N ARG A 80 4.65 -1.47 7.88
CA ARG A 80 3.20 -1.72 8.04
C ARG A 80 2.51 -0.57 8.75
N LEU A 81 3.12 -0.11 9.85
CA LEU A 81 2.61 1.04 10.60
C LEU A 81 2.65 2.33 9.78
N ALA A 82 3.73 2.59 9.03
CA ALA A 82 3.79 3.75 8.14
C ALA A 82 2.62 3.78 7.15
N ARG A 83 2.27 2.64 6.54
CA ARG A 83 1.12 2.55 5.64
C ARG A 83 -0.20 2.81 6.37
N ILE A 84 -0.40 2.25 7.56
CA ILE A 84 -1.60 2.49 8.38
C ILE A 84 -1.72 3.97 8.74
N LEU A 85 -0.66 4.61 9.18
CA LEU A 85 -0.64 6.03 9.51
C LEU A 85 -0.99 6.91 8.29
N SER A 86 -0.42 6.57 7.12
CA SER A 86 -0.79 7.22 5.86
C SER A 86 -2.27 7.07 5.55
N ASP A 87 -2.78 5.86 5.69
CA ASP A 87 -4.19 5.54 5.46
C ASP A 87 -5.12 6.30 6.43
N MET A 88 -4.72 6.48 7.69
CA MET A 88 -5.47 7.27 8.66
C MET A 88 -5.59 8.73 8.23
N LEU A 89 -4.51 9.35 7.74
CA LEU A 89 -4.55 10.74 7.28
C LEU A 89 -5.40 10.92 6.01
N LEU A 90 -5.32 9.97 5.07
CA LEU A 90 -6.19 9.98 3.90
C LEU A 90 -7.67 9.85 4.31
N ALA A 91 -8.01 8.92 5.20
CA ALA A 91 -9.37 8.74 5.70
C ALA A 91 -9.91 9.99 6.43
N ARG A 92 -9.07 10.66 7.23
CA ARG A 92 -9.43 11.94 7.88
C ARG A 92 -9.78 13.01 6.83
N GLY A 93 -9.00 13.11 5.74
CA GLY A 93 -9.25 14.08 4.67
C GLY A 93 -10.49 13.78 3.84
N GLU A 94 -10.73 12.53 3.54
CA GLU A 94 -11.90 12.06 2.78
C GLU A 94 -13.19 12.09 3.60
N LYS A 95 -13.11 12.22 4.92
CA LYS A 95 -14.25 12.13 5.86
C LYS A 95 -15.09 10.88 5.62
N SER A 96 -14.44 9.78 5.25
CA SER A 96 -15.05 8.50 4.92
C SER A 96 -14.34 7.37 5.65
N GLU A 97 -15.12 6.48 6.25
CA GLU A 97 -14.62 5.23 6.83
C GLU A 97 -14.37 4.15 5.77
N LEU A 98 -14.99 4.31 4.59
CA LEU A 98 -14.89 3.35 3.49
C LEU A 98 -13.90 3.84 2.45
N ARG A 99 -12.90 3.02 2.17
CA ARG A 99 -11.90 3.26 1.14
C ARG A 99 -11.85 2.07 0.19
N PHE A 100 -11.94 2.36 -1.09
CA PHE A 100 -11.98 1.33 -2.14
C PHE A 100 -10.65 1.18 -2.88
N TYR A 101 -9.64 1.98 -2.54
CA TYR A 101 -8.32 1.93 -3.13
C TYR A 101 -7.25 1.49 -2.12
N ASN A 102 -6.15 0.91 -2.60
CA ASN A 102 -5.10 0.33 -1.77
C ASN A 102 -3.71 0.74 -2.26
N ILE A 103 -3.19 1.82 -1.67
CA ILE A 103 -1.84 2.30 -1.98
C ILE A 103 -0.75 1.29 -1.58
N SER A 104 -0.98 0.49 -0.54
CA SER A 104 -0.04 -0.54 -0.10
C SER A 104 0.19 -1.60 -1.18
N SER A 105 -0.85 -1.92 -1.98
CA SER A 105 -0.74 -2.80 -3.14
C SER A 105 0.18 -2.21 -4.21
N GLN A 106 0.04 -0.92 -4.51
CA GLN A 106 0.87 -0.25 -5.52
C GLN A 106 2.33 -0.12 -5.07
N ILE A 107 2.57 0.19 -3.79
CA ILE A 107 3.92 0.19 -3.21
C ILE A 107 4.56 -1.19 -3.35
N ASN A 108 3.81 -2.26 -3.10
CA ASN A 108 4.33 -3.62 -3.20
C ASN A 108 4.62 -4.04 -4.65
N LYS A 109 3.83 -3.58 -5.63
CA LYS A 109 4.10 -3.80 -7.07
C LYS A 109 5.40 -3.14 -7.52
N ASP A 110 5.79 -2.02 -6.90
CA ASP A 110 6.99 -1.23 -7.23
C ASP A 110 8.01 -1.21 -6.06
N LYS A 111 8.11 -2.33 -5.36
CA LYS A 111 8.88 -2.47 -4.12
C LYS A 111 10.34 -2.05 -4.25
N LYS A 112 10.98 -2.33 -5.39
CA LYS A 112 12.38 -1.96 -5.62
C LYS A 112 12.53 -0.44 -5.65
N HIS A 113 11.71 0.25 -6.43
CA HIS A 113 11.76 1.71 -6.55
C HIS A 113 11.40 2.38 -5.23
N TYR A 114 10.46 1.82 -4.47
CA TYR A 114 10.14 2.27 -3.11
C TYR A 114 11.37 2.36 -2.21
N TYR A 115 12.17 1.30 -2.14
CA TYR A 115 13.39 1.32 -1.32
C TYR A 115 14.47 2.24 -1.90
N ASP A 116 14.62 2.28 -3.22
CA ASP A 116 15.61 3.14 -3.88
C ASP A 116 15.32 4.63 -3.63
N ILE A 117 14.03 5.04 -3.68
CA ILE A 117 13.64 6.44 -3.46
C ILE A 117 13.74 6.81 -1.98
N LEU A 118 13.35 5.92 -1.07
CA LEU A 118 13.55 6.15 0.36
C LEU A 118 15.02 6.35 0.69
N GLU A 119 15.93 5.48 0.19
CA GLU A 119 17.37 5.60 0.41
C GLU A 119 17.90 6.95 -0.06
N ARG A 120 17.49 7.40 -1.26
CA ARG A 120 17.94 8.70 -1.79
C ARG A 120 17.46 9.86 -0.95
N MET A 121 16.17 9.87 -0.60
CA MET A 121 15.58 10.99 0.15
C MET A 121 16.04 11.03 1.59
N GLN A 122 16.28 9.89 2.24
CA GLN A 122 16.82 9.83 3.60
C GLN A 122 18.28 10.29 3.70
N ARG A 123 18.99 10.34 2.57
CA ARG A 123 20.36 10.85 2.47
C ARG A 123 20.45 12.27 1.91
N SER A 124 19.32 12.85 1.52
CA SER A 124 19.26 14.22 0.99
C SER A 124 19.39 15.26 2.13
N ASP A 125 19.44 16.52 1.73
CA ASP A 125 19.50 17.69 2.62
C ASP A 125 18.13 18.08 3.22
N GLY A 126 17.12 17.18 3.13
CA GLY A 126 15.76 17.40 3.61
C GLY A 126 14.75 17.69 2.51
N ASP A 127 15.16 17.81 1.25
CA ASP A 127 14.21 17.84 0.12
C ASP A 127 13.66 16.44 -0.15
N ILE A 128 12.36 16.28 0.07
CA ILE A 128 11.63 15.03 -0.18
C ILE A 128 10.67 15.12 -1.36
N THR A 129 10.87 16.09 -2.24
CA THR A 129 9.96 16.34 -3.39
C THR A 129 9.81 15.11 -4.27
N GLU A 130 10.90 14.39 -4.56
CA GLU A 130 10.85 13.18 -5.40
C GLU A 130 10.01 12.07 -4.74
N TRP A 131 10.10 11.92 -3.41
CA TRP A 131 9.24 11.02 -2.66
C TRP A 131 7.76 11.41 -2.75
N LEU A 132 7.45 12.70 -2.55
CA LEU A 132 6.07 13.19 -2.63
C LEU A 132 5.47 12.90 -4.01
N VAL A 133 6.21 13.21 -5.08
CA VAL A 133 5.76 12.94 -6.46
C VAL A 133 5.51 11.46 -6.67
N TRP A 134 6.45 10.61 -6.30
CA TRP A 134 6.30 9.15 -6.44
C TRP A 134 5.11 8.62 -5.64
N TYR A 135 4.94 9.05 -4.39
CA TYR A 135 3.84 8.63 -3.55
C TYR A 135 2.48 9.03 -4.13
N MET A 136 2.35 10.25 -4.66
CA MET A 136 1.14 10.70 -5.32
C MET A 136 0.84 9.90 -6.58
N MET A 137 1.86 9.55 -7.38
CA MET A 137 1.67 8.66 -8.53
C MET A 137 1.14 7.29 -8.10
N LYS A 138 1.66 6.71 -7.02
CA LYS A 138 1.14 5.45 -6.47
C LYS A 138 -0.29 5.56 -5.94
N LEU A 139 -0.67 6.72 -5.42
CA LEU A 139 -2.06 6.98 -5.04
C LEU A 139 -2.98 7.05 -6.27
N VAL A 140 -2.55 7.71 -7.35
CA VAL A 140 -3.30 7.74 -8.62
C VAL A 140 -3.44 6.33 -9.17
N ASP A 141 -2.35 5.54 -9.24
CA ASP A 141 -2.39 4.14 -9.68
C ASP A 141 -3.41 3.30 -8.85
N ALA A 142 -3.50 3.57 -7.55
CA ALA A 142 -4.44 2.88 -6.66
C ALA A 142 -5.89 3.28 -6.92
N LEU A 143 -6.14 4.55 -7.22
CA LEU A 143 -7.48 5.06 -7.57
C LEU A 143 -7.94 4.51 -8.92
N ASP A 144 -7.07 4.51 -9.94
CA ASP A 144 -7.37 3.96 -11.26
C ASP A 144 -7.69 2.47 -11.20
N GLU A 145 -6.93 1.69 -10.40
CA GLU A 145 -7.24 0.27 -10.18
C GLU A 145 -8.60 0.08 -9.50
N ALA A 146 -8.91 0.90 -8.49
CA ALA A 146 -10.19 0.82 -7.79
C ALA A 146 -11.37 1.19 -8.72
N GLU A 147 -11.22 2.22 -9.55
CA GLU A 147 -12.23 2.61 -10.54
C GLU A 147 -12.48 1.49 -11.55
N ALA A 148 -11.43 0.84 -12.05
CA ALA A 148 -11.56 -0.29 -12.96
C ALA A 148 -12.32 -1.46 -12.33
N ILE A 149 -12.03 -1.78 -11.07
CA ILE A 149 -12.73 -2.84 -10.31
C ILE A 149 -14.21 -2.49 -10.14
N VAL A 150 -14.52 -1.28 -9.68
CA VAL A 150 -15.90 -0.82 -9.48
C VAL A 150 -16.67 -0.84 -10.80
N THR A 151 -16.06 -0.35 -11.88
CA THR A 151 -16.66 -0.36 -13.22
C THR A 151 -16.99 -1.79 -13.68
N THR A 152 -16.08 -2.74 -13.45
CA THR A 152 -16.31 -4.15 -13.78
C THR A 152 -17.49 -4.73 -13.00
N ILE A 153 -17.56 -4.46 -11.70
CA ILE A 153 -18.65 -4.92 -10.83
C ILE A 153 -19.99 -4.33 -11.28
N LEU A 154 -20.02 -3.02 -11.58
CA LEU A 154 -21.24 -2.35 -12.05
C LEU A 154 -21.70 -2.91 -13.40
N ASN A 155 -20.79 -3.08 -14.36
CA ASN A 155 -21.10 -3.65 -15.67
C ASN A 155 -21.68 -5.07 -15.54
N LYS A 156 -21.07 -5.88 -14.66
CA LYS A 156 -21.56 -7.23 -14.35
C LYS A 156 -22.96 -7.21 -13.73
N SER A 157 -23.21 -6.29 -12.80
CA SER A 157 -24.52 -6.09 -12.19
C SER A 157 -25.58 -5.68 -13.21
N PHE A 158 -25.29 -4.68 -14.05
CA PHE A 158 -26.19 -4.23 -15.12
C PHE A 158 -26.48 -5.31 -16.15
N PHE A 159 -25.47 -6.10 -16.52
CA PHE A 159 -25.65 -7.24 -17.40
C PHE A 159 -26.66 -8.23 -16.83
N TRP A 160 -26.48 -8.66 -15.57
CA TRP A 160 -27.37 -9.62 -14.94
C TRP A 160 -28.78 -9.07 -14.71
N GLN A 161 -28.90 -7.79 -14.42
CA GLN A 161 -30.20 -7.13 -14.33
C GLN A 161 -30.99 -7.22 -15.67
N LYS A 162 -30.29 -6.92 -16.79
CA LYS A 162 -30.91 -7.03 -18.13
C LYS A 162 -31.17 -8.48 -18.54
N ALA A 163 -30.30 -9.38 -18.14
CA ALA A 163 -30.42 -10.81 -18.49
C ALA A 163 -31.40 -11.60 -17.58
N SER A 164 -31.95 -10.96 -16.54
CA SER A 164 -32.81 -11.63 -15.54
C SER A 164 -34.03 -12.36 -16.10
N ALA A 165 -34.56 -11.90 -17.23
CA ALA A 165 -35.70 -12.52 -17.91
C ALA A 165 -35.30 -13.64 -18.90
N VAL A 166 -34.02 -13.86 -19.14
CA VAL A 166 -33.52 -14.86 -20.08
C VAL A 166 -33.20 -16.15 -19.34
N PRO A 167 -33.91 -17.28 -19.63
CA PRO A 167 -33.58 -18.55 -18.99
C PRO A 167 -32.20 -19.03 -19.42
N MET A 168 -31.32 -19.26 -18.46
CA MET A 168 -29.95 -19.73 -18.69
C MET A 168 -29.67 -20.99 -17.87
N THR A 169 -28.88 -21.88 -18.44
CA THR A 169 -28.34 -23.01 -17.70
C THR A 169 -27.21 -22.55 -16.76
N GLU A 170 -26.94 -23.30 -15.71
CA GLU A 170 -25.85 -23.03 -14.77
C GLU A 170 -24.50 -22.88 -15.49
N ARG A 171 -24.22 -23.74 -16.47
CA ARG A 171 -22.98 -23.64 -17.29
C ARG A 171 -22.90 -22.36 -18.10
N GLN A 172 -24.02 -21.88 -18.66
CA GLN A 172 -24.05 -20.60 -19.36
C GLN A 172 -23.78 -19.44 -18.40
N THR A 173 -24.36 -19.47 -17.22
CA THR A 173 -24.14 -18.47 -16.17
C THR A 173 -22.69 -18.42 -15.71
N GLN A 174 -22.07 -19.59 -15.47
CA GLN A 174 -20.66 -19.68 -15.10
C GLN A 174 -19.74 -19.09 -16.16
N MET A 175 -19.97 -19.42 -17.43
CA MET A 175 -19.16 -18.91 -18.54
C MET A 175 -19.31 -17.40 -18.73
N LEU A 176 -20.54 -16.90 -18.64
CA LEU A 176 -20.78 -15.46 -18.71
C LEU A 176 -20.11 -14.71 -17.55
N ASN A 177 -20.12 -15.27 -16.36
CA ASN A 177 -19.39 -14.70 -15.23
C ASN A 177 -17.88 -14.63 -15.49
N LEU A 178 -17.26 -15.67 -16.07
CA LEU A 178 -15.85 -15.64 -16.44
C LEU A 178 -15.53 -14.51 -17.43
N PHE A 179 -16.39 -14.30 -18.43
CA PHE A 179 -16.21 -13.18 -19.38
C PHE A 179 -16.36 -11.81 -18.70
N LEU A 180 -17.38 -11.68 -17.87
CA LEU A 180 -17.64 -10.44 -17.14
C LEU A 180 -16.57 -10.14 -16.11
N ASP A 181 -15.82 -11.16 -15.67
CA ASP A 181 -14.64 -11.04 -14.78
C ASP A 181 -13.32 -10.83 -15.55
N GLY A 182 -13.40 -10.58 -16.88
CA GLY A 182 -12.23 -10.20 -17.69
C GLY A 182 -11.47 -11.38 -18.31
N TYR A 183 -12.11 -12.54 -18.51
CA TYR A 183 -11.47 -13.65 -19.20
C TYR A 183 -11.20 -13.33 -20.67
N GLU A 184 -9.94 -13.16 -21.07
CA GLU A 184 -9.55 -12.73 -22.41
C GLU A 184 -9.11 -13.89 -23.35
N ALA A 185 -8.99 -15.11 -22.84
CA ALA A 185 -8.52 -16.21 -23.64
C ALA A 185 -9.58 -16.68 -24.67
N LYS A 186 -9.10 -17.12 -25.85
CA LYS A 186 -9.95 -17.64 -26.91
C LYS A 186 -10.74 -18.87 -26.42
N ILE A 187 -12.07 -18.80 -26.47
CA ILE A 187 -12.93 -19.93 -26.16
C ILE A 187 -13.10 -20.82 -27.37
N THR A 188 -12.68 -22.07 -27.20
CA THR A 188 -12.95 -23.18 -28.12
C THR A 188 -13.94 -24.12 -27.43
N SER A 189 -14.57 -25.02 -28.19
CA SER A 189 -15.42 -26.07 -27.63
C SER A 189 -14.70 -26.92 -26.56
N LYS A 190 -13.37 -27.09 -26.70
CA LYS A 190 -12.52 -27.80 -25.73
C LYS A 190 -12.33 -27.00 -24.46
N THR A 191 -12.03 -25.69 -24.58
CA THR A 191 -11.86 -24.78 -23.43
C THR A 191 -13.19 -24.62 -22.67
N TRP A 192 -14.32 -24.50 -23.41
CA TRP A 192 -15.65 -24.48 -22.82
C TRP A 192 -15.92 -25.74 -21.98
N ALA A 193 -15.66 -26.93 -22.56
CA ALA A 193 -15.89 -28.20 -21.86
C ALA A 193 -15.04 -28.37 -20.59
N THR A 194 -13.90 -27.68 -20.51
CA THR A 194 -13.01 -27.72 -19.34
C THR A 194 -13.42 -26.72 -18.27
N LEU A 195 -13.84 -25.51 -18.66
CA LEU A 195 -14.22 -24.42 -17.75
C LEU A 195 -15.65 -24.56 -17.19
N ALA A 196 -16.53 -25.29 -17.89
CA ALA A 196 -17.92 -25.50 -17.51
C ALA A 196 -18.15 -26.85 -16.78
N LYS A 197 -17.09 -27.47 -16.26
CA LYS A 197 -17.18 -28.63 -15.36
C LYS A 197 -17.39 -28.19 -13.94
#